data_56a5b60d74828ee19326cd680429c0ab
#
_entry.id   56a5b60d74828ee19326cd680429c0ab
#
_cell.length_a   1.000
_cell.length_b   1.000
_cell.length_c   1.000
_cell.angle_alpha   90.00
_cell.angle_beta   90.00
_cell.angle_gamma   90.00
#
_symmetry.space_group_name_H-M   'P 1'
#
loop_
_entity.id
_entity.type
_entity.pdbx_description
1 polymer ?
#
loop_
_entity_poly.entity_id
_entity_poly.type
_entity_poly.pdbx_seq_one_letter_code
_entity_poly.pdbx_strand_id
1 'polypeptide(L)'
;RQVMGDLRQGAGRALGLLYLGYNMSPAYQNGRGPGHPIHRVTEFVNSPEFLNFGARVTGQAGVRKADAQATFYRPGDFIGLHDDSGWESGNRLTAYTLGFTREWRSDWGGQLLLHDDRGDIERGLLPRWNTLTFFRVPRLHSVAPVAAYAQWARISIVGWLRDDEPLGAPPKRS
;
A
#
# COMPACT_ATOMS: atom_id res chain seq x y z
N ARG A 1 16.92 0.86 18.49
CA ARG A 1 18.26 0.29 18.17
C ARG A 1 18.18 -1.20 17.80
N GLN A 2 17.30 -1.99 18.41
CA GLN A 2 17.15 -3.42 18.14
C GLN A 2 16.59 -3.70 16.73
N VAL A 3 15.56 -2.96 16.32
CA VAL A 3 14.94 -3.06 14.96
C VAL A 3 15.93 -2.79 13.83
N MET A 4 16.86 -1.85 14.03
CA MET A 4 17.93 -1.55 13.04
C MET A 4 19.02 -2.63 13.01
N GLY A 5 19.20 -3.36 14.11
CA GLY A 5 20.09 -4.53 14.17
C GLY A 5 19.52 -5.70 13.37
N ASP A 6 18.25 -5.97 13.54
CA ASP A 6 17.54 -7.06 12.84
C ASP A 6 17.46 -6.81 11.32
N LEU A 7 17.26 -5.55 10.89
CA LEU A 7 17.30 -5.14 9.48
C LEU A 7 18.69 -5.34 8.85
N ARG A 8 19.77 -5.13 9.60
CA ARG A 8 21.14 -5.35 9.11
C ARG A 8 21.52 -6.82 8.99
N GLN A 9 20.99 -7.68 9.86
CA GLN A 9 21.22 -9.13 9.80
C GLN A 9 20.38 -9.82 8.73
N GLY A 10 19.20 -9.27 8.37
CA GLY A 10 18.33 -9.76 7.32
C GLY A 10 18.72 -9.33 5.90
N ALA A 11 19.72 -8.47 5.73
CA ALA A 11 20.07 -7.81 4.46
C ALA A 11 20.54 -8.76 3.32
N GLY A 12 20.57 -10.05 3.54
CA GLY A 12 20.98 -11.02 2.51
C GLY A 12 19.86 -11.66 1.69
N ARG A 13 18.63 -11.75 2.20
CA ARG A 13 17.50 -12.43 1.52
C ARG A 13 16.09 -12.00 1.96
N ALA A 14 15.91 -11.15 2.95
CA ALA A 14 14.59 -10.70 3.42
C ALA A 14 14.27 -9.30 2.91
N LEU A 15 12.99 -9.06 2.60
CA LEU A 15 12.50 -7.74 2.27
C LEU A 15 12.80 -6.76 3.41
N GLY A 16 13.69 -5.79 3.17
CA GLY A 16 13.93 -4.70 4.11
C GLY A 16 12.75 -3.75 4.11
N LEU A 17 12.09 -3.57 5.26
CA LEU A 17 11.02 -2.59 5.40
C LEU A 17 11.03 -1.95 6.79
N LEU A 18 10.67 -0.68 6.83
CA LEU A 18 10.45 0.08 8.05
C LEU A 18 9.37 1.13 7.78
N TYR A 19 8.21 0.98 8.37
CA TYR A 19 7.13 1.95 8.37
C TYR A 19 6.07 1.54 9.40
N LEU A 20 5.18 2.44 9.77
CA LEU A 20 4.01 2.12 10.56
C LEU A 20 2.86 1.75 9.63
N GLY A 21 2.25 0.58 9.87
CA GLY A 21 1.13 0.05 9.10
C GLY A 21 -0.08 -0.26 9.98
N TYR A 22 -1.28 -0.01 9.46
CA TYR A 22 -2.53 -0.44 10.06
C TYR A 22 -3.36 -1.23 9.05
N ASN A 23 -3.50 -2.52 9.29
CA ASN A 23 -4.25 -3.43 8.41
C ASN A 23 -5.76 -3.17 8.56
N MET A 24 -6.31 -2.36 7.66
CA MET A 24 -7.69 -1.87 7.71
C MET A 24 -8.71 -2.98 7.40
N SER A 25 -8.47 -3.80 6.38
CA SER A 25 -9.41 -4.86 5.98
C SER A 25 -9.62 -5.90 7.08
N PRO A 26 -8.58 -6.50 7.69
CA PRO A 26 -8.77 -7.40 8.83
C PRO A 26 -9.37 -6.71 10.05
N ALA A 27 -9.03 -5.44 10.30
CA ALA A 27 -9.61 -4.70 11.42
C ALA A 27 -11.12 -4.48 11.21
N TYR A 28 -11.56 -4.14 9.99
CA TYR A 28 -12.96 -4.00 9.63
C TYR A 28 -13.73 -5.32 9.81
N GLN A 29 -13.22 -6.41 9.24
CA GLN A 29 -13.85 -7.73 9.30
C GLN A 29 -13.98 -8.26 10.75
N ASN A 30 -13.02 -7.94 11.61
CA ASN A 30 -13.02 -8.35 13.02
C ASN A 30 -13.72 -7.35 13.95
N GLY A 31 -14.37 -6.30 13.41
CA GLY A 31 -15.08 -5.30 14.20
C GLY A 31 -14.18 -4.48 15.13
N ARG A 32 -12.90 -4.32 14.81
CA ARG A 32 -11.98 -3.50 15.61
C ARG A 32 -12.21 -2.00 15.37
N GLY A 33 -12.32 -1.23 16.44
CA GLY A 33 -12.58 0.21 16.37
C GLY A 33 -13.89 0.55 15.67
N PRO A 34 -15.04 0.01 16.12
CA PRO A 34 -16.31 0.19 15.44
C PRO A 34 -16.70 1.67 15.41
N GLY A 35 -17.07 2.15 14.22
CA GLY A 35 -17.41 3.58 14.00
C GLY A 35 -16.20 4.49 13.75
N HIS A 36 -14.98 3.97 13.76
CA HIS A 36 -13.82 4.78 13.41
C HIS A 36 -13.88 5.22 11.93
N PRO A 37 -13.65 6.52 11.62
CA PRO A 37 -13.79 7.05 10.26
C PRO A 37 -12.96 6.33 9.19
N ILE A 38 -11.86 5.68 9.56
CA ILE A 38 -10.99 4.92 8.63
C ILE A 38 -11.75 3.78 7.94
N HIS A 39 -12.77 3.23 8.59
CA HIS A 39 -13.60 2.16 8.01
C HIS A 39 -14.42 2.64 6.82
N ARG A 40 -14.77 3.93 6.73
CA ARG A 40 -15.41 4.50 5.55
C ARG A 40 -14.52 4.40 4.31
N VAL A 41 -13.20 4.45 4.48
CA VAL A 41 -12.28 4.24 3.35
C VAL A 41 -12.25 2.76 2.96
N THR A 42 -12.28 1.84 3.92
CA THR A 42 -12.40 0.40 3.63
C THR A 42 -13.70 0.10 2.86
N GLU A 43 -14.80 0.69 3.26
CA GLU A 43 -16.10 0.57 2.56
C GLU A 43 -16.05 1.20 1.17
N PHE A 44 -15.47 2.39 1.05
CA PHE A 44 -15.31 3.08 -0.24
C PHE A 44 -14.50 2.27 -1.25
N VAL A 45 -13.33 1.75 -0.87
CA VAL A 45 -12.51 0.96 -1.82
C VAL A 45 -13.13 -0.39 -2.16
N ASN A 46 -14.12 -0.85 -1.38
CA ASN A 46 -14.91 -2.05 -1.66
C ASN A 46 -16.31 -1.73 -2.23
N SER A 47 -16.60 -0.45 -2.51
CA SER A 47 -17.85 -0.09 -3.20
C SER A 47 -17.84 -0.59 -4.64
N PRO A 48 -19.02 -0.91 -5.20
CA PRO A 48 -19.15 -1.30 -6.61
C PRO A 48 -18.52 -0.26 -7.55
N GLU A 49 -18.66 1.02 -7.24
CA GLU A 49 -18.13 2.13 -8.04
C GLU A 49 -16.60 2.08 -8.11
N PHE A 50 -15.92 1.92 -6.96
CA PHE A 50 -14.46 1.86 -6.92
C PHE A 50 -13.91 0.58 -7.58
N LEU A 51 -14.51 -0.58 -7.29
CA LEU A 51 -14.08 -1.85 -7.87
C LEU A 51 -14.26 -1.86 -9.39
N ASN A 52 -15.42 -1.41 -9.90
CA ASN A 52 -15.66 -1.28 -11.32
C ASN A 52 -14.74 -0.25 -12.00
N PHE A 53 -14.47 0.88 -11.35
CA PHE A 53 -13.52 1.85 -11.84
C PHE A 53 -12.11 1.25 -11.94
N GLY A 54 -11.64 0.59 -10.88
CA GLY A 54 -10.34 -0.09 -10.86
C GLY A 54 -10.23 -1.15 -11.94
N ALA A 55 -11.24 -2.01 -12.09
CA ALA A 55 -11.31 -3.04 -13.14
C ALA A 55 -11.18 -2.45 -14.54
N ARG A 56 -11.92 -1.38 -14.82
CA ARG A 56 -11.93 -0.71 -16.14
C ARG A 56 -10.60 -0.03 -16.45
N VAL A 57 -10.03 0.71 -15.50
CA VAL A 57 -8.77 1.47 -15.70
C VAL A 57 -7.58 0.52 -15.88
N THR A 58 -7.58 -0.61 -15.17
CA THR A 58 -6.48 -1.57 -15.19
C THR A 58 -6.65 -2.67 -16.25
N GLY A 59 -7.84 -2.79 -16.85
CA GLY A 59 -8.17 -3.85 -17.77
C GLY A 59 -8.27 -5.24 -17.10
N GLN A 60 -8.45 -5.29 -15.79
CA GLN A 60 -8.55 -6.53 -15.02
C GLN A 60 -10.00 -6.94 -14.84
N ALA A 61 -10.36 -8.08 -15.45
CA ALA A 61 -11.66 -8.70 -15.22
C ALA A 61 -11.67 -9.43 -13.87
N GLY A 62 -12.85 -9.55 -13.25
CA GLY A 62 -13.03 -10.37 -12.06
C GLY A 62 -12.66 -9.72 -10.74
N VAL A 63 -12.37 -8.42 -10.70
CA VAL A 63 -12.15 -7.70 -9.42
C VAL A 63 -13.40 -7.80 -8.55
N ARG A 64 -13.27 -8.34 -7.34
CA ARG A 64 -14.35 -8.60 -6.39
C ARG A 64 -14.17 -7.89 -5.05
N LYS A 65 -12.92 -7.54 -4.69
CA LYS A 65 -12.63 -6.81 -3.47
C LYS A 65 -11.35 -5.98 -3.60
N ALA A 66 -11.15 -5.09 -2.64
CA ALA A 66 -9.89 -4.38 -2.41
C ALA A 66 -9.42 -4.58 -0.97
N ASP A 67 -8.17 -5.00 -0.79
CA ASP A 67 -7.53 -4.92 0.52
C ASP A 67 -7.16 -3.46 0.81
N ALA A 68 -7.08 -3.10 2.09
CA ALA A 68 -6.68 -1.77 2.51
C ALA A 68 -5.75 -1.81 3.72
N GLN A 69 -4.65 -1.08 3.64
CA GLN A 69 -3.72 -0.83 4.72
C GLN A 69 -3.36 0.67 4.75
N ALA A 70 -3.53 1.32 5.88
CA ALA A 70 -2.98 2.65 6.08
C ALA A 70 -1.49 2.54 6.37
N THR A 71 -0.68 3.38 5.73
CA THR A 71 0.76 3.44 5.88
C THR A 71 1.22 4.83 6.25
N PHE A 72 2.23 4.88 7.14
CA PHE A 72 2.80 6.11 7.65
C PHE A 72 4.33 5.96 7.67
N TYR A 73 5.02 6.68 6.79
CA TYR A 73 6.46 6.67 6.66
C TYR A 73 7.05 7.94 7.24
N ARG A 74 7.83 7.81 8.29
CA ARG A 74 8.58 8.90 8.95
C ARG A 74 9.94 9.09 8.27
N PRO A 75 10.68 10.14 8.59
CA PRO A 75 12.09 10.22 8.21
C PRO A 75 12.86 8.94 8.56
N GLY A 76 13.54 8.36 7.56
CA GLY A 76 14.25 7.09 7.64
C GLY A 76 13.44 5.84 7.30
N ASP A 77 12.10 5.93 7.22
CA ASP A 77 11.25 4.78 6.89
C ASP A 77 11.26 4.51 5.36
N PHE A 78 11.13 3.23 4.99
CA PHE A 78 11.21 2.76 3.59
C PHE A 78 10.56 1.38 3.42
N ILE A 79 10.41 0.93 2.17
CA ILE A 79 10.22 -0.49 1.82
C ILE A 79 11.12 -0.81 0.63
N GLY A 80 11.92 -1.88 0.76
CA GLY A 80 12.87 -2.33 -0.25
C GLY A 80 12.21 -2.89 -1.50
N LEU A 81 13.03 -3.29 -2.45
CA LEU A 81 12.60 -3.84 -3.73
C LEU A 81 11.82 -5.15 -3.54
N HIS A 82 10.61 -5.23 -4.10
CA HIS A 82 9.74 -6.41 -4.08
C HIS A 82 8.75 -6.33 -5.25
N ASP A 83 7.98 -7.38 -5.48
CA ASP A 83 7.04 -7.46 -6.61
C ASP A 83 5.60 -7.82 -6.22
N ASP A 84 5.32 -7.92 -4.91
CA ASP A 84 4.04 -8.37 -4.35
C ASP A 84 3.66 -9.84 -4.71
N SER A 85 4.53 -10.55 -5.43
CA SER A 85 4.37 -11.99 -5.63
C SER A 85 4.74 -12.74 -4.35
N GLY A 86 3.98 -13.73 -3.99
CA GLY A 86 4.24 -14.57 -2.81
C GLY A 86 3.19 -15.65 -2.69
N TRP A 87 3.41 -16.56 -1.75
CA TRP A 87 2.52 -17.72 -1.52
C TRP A 87 1.06 -17.34 -1.16
N GLU A 88 0.81 -16.11 -0.67
CA GLU A 88 -0.54 -15.57 -0.43
C GLU A 88 -1.01 -14.63 -1.55
N SER A 89 -0.23 -14.46 -2.61
CA SER A 89 -0.47 -13.43 -3.63
C SER A 89 -1.36 -13.90 -4.79
N GLY A 90 -1.75 -15.16 -4.85
CA GLY A 90 -2.43 -15.77 -6.01
C GLY A 90 -3.68 -15.03 -6.53
N ASN A 91 -4.25 -14.15 -5.73
CA ASN A 91 -5.46 -13.40 -6.07
C ASN A 91 -5.24 -11.89 -6.20
N ARG A 92 -3.98 -11.40 -6.15
CA ARG A 92 -3.66 -9.99 -6.33
C ARG A 92 -3.53 -9.66 -7.81
N LEU A 93 -4.45 -8.86 -8.34
CA LEU A 93 -4.47 -8.48 -9.76
C LEU A 93 -3.73 -7.17 -10.01
N THR A 94 -3.92 -6.21 -9.13
CA THR A 94 -3.41 -4.86 -9.26
C THR A 94 -3.16 -4.28 -7.87
N ALA A 95 -1.99 -3.70 -7.67
CA ALA A 95 -1.70 -2.90 -6.50
C ALA A 95 -2.23 -1.46 -6.70
N TYR A 96 -2.65 -0.83 -5.60
CA TYR A 96 -3.02 0.57 -5.62
C TYR A 96 -2.43 1.35 -4.45
N THR A 97 -2.22 2.64 -4.67
CA THR A 97 -1.84 3.60 -3.63
C THR A 97 -2.74 4.82 -3.73
N LEU A 98 -3.48 5.11 -2.67
CA LEU A 98 -4.26 6.33 -2.50
C LEU A 98 -3.50 7.27 -1.57
N GLY A 99 -3.08 8.42 -2.08
CA GLY A 99 -2.21 9.36 -1.40
C GLY A 99 -2.96 10.32 -0.48
N PHE A 100 -2.48 10.46 0.76
CA PHE A 100 -2.98 11.39 1.78
C PHE A 100 -1.91 12.38 2.25
N THR A 101 -0.80 12.49 1.52
CA THR A 101 0.29 13.43 1.82
C THR A 101 -0.01 14.80 1.20
N ARG A 102 -0.28 15.81 2.02
CA ARG A 102 -0.71 17.13 1.54
C ARG A 102 0.43 17.93 0.91
N GLU A 103 1.56 18.00 1.59
CA GLU A 103 2.73 18.77 1.18
C GLU A 103 3.95 17.85 1.13
N TRP A 104 4.66 17.86 0.01
CA TRP A 104 5.84 17.03 -0.15
C TRP A 104 6.84 17.66 -1.11
N ARG A 105 8.09 17.71 -0.70
CA ARG A 105 9.19 18.17 -1.55
C ARG A 105 9.78 16.98 -2.30
N SER A 106 10.23 17.21 -3.53
CA SER A 106 10.82 16.16 -4.37
C SER A 106 12.11 15.56 -3.80
N ASP A 107 12.83 16.35 -2.99
CA ASP A 107 14.08 15.97 -2.34
C ASP A 107 13.88 15.26 -0.98
N TRP A 108 12.65 15.07 -0.53
CA TRP A 108 12.36 14.36 0.73
C TRP A 108 12.29 12.83 0.59
N GLY A 109 12.58 12.26 -0.58
CA GLY A 109 12.46 10.82 -0.77
C GLY A 109 11.00 10.35 -0.73
N GLY A 110 10.77 9.12 -0.27
CA GLY A 110 9.41 8.58 -0.09
C GLY A 110 8.64 8.33 -1.39
N GLN A 111 9.28 8.45 -2.57
CA GLN A 111 8.67 8.13 -3.85
C GLN A 111 8.31 6.65 -3.92
N LEU A 112 7.16 6.33 -4.51
CA LEU A 112 6.93 5.01 -5.06
C LEU A 112 7.79 4.87 -6.32
N LEU A 113 8.72 3.92 -6.31
CA LEU A 113 9.63 3.64 -7.41
C LEU A 113 9.14 2.37 -8.12
N LEU A 114 8.91 2.48 -9.41
CA LEU A 114 8.65 1.34 -10.30
C LEU A 114 9.96 1.00 -11.02
N HIS A 115 10.31 -0.28 -11.05
CA HIS A 115 11.56 -0.76 -11.60
C HIS A 115 11.32 -1.64 -12.84
N ASP A 116 12.31 -1.71 -13.70
CA ASP A 116 12.38 -2.71 -14.76
C ASP A 116 12.88 -4.07 -14.23
N ASP A 117 12.95 -5.07 -15.10
CA ASP A 117 13.41 -6.41 -14.76
C ASP A 117 14.90 -6.48 -14.38
N ARG A 118 15.68 -5.44 -14.65
CA ARG A 118 17.09 -5.30 -14.25
C ARG A 118 17.25 -4.63 -12.89
N GLY A 119 16.16 -4.04 -12.38
CA GLY A 119 16.14 -3.27 -11.13
C GLY A 119 16.40 -1.78 -11.31
N ASP A 120 16.51 -1.29 -12.55
CA ASP A 120 16.63 0.14 -12.83
C ASP A 120 15.29 0.84 -12.62
N ILE A 121 15.35 2.09 -12.14
CA ILE A 121 14.15 2.89 -11.88
C ILE A 121 13.59 3.41 -13.20
N GLU A 122 12.43 2.91 -13.61
CA GLU A 122 11.69 3.44 -14.76
C GLU A 122 10.88 4.68 -14.39
N ARG A 123 10.32 4.69 -13.18
CA ARG A 123 9.46 5.80 -12.75
C ARG A 123 9.48 6.00 -11.24
N GLY A 124 9.60 7.25 -10.81
CA GLY A 124 9.42 7.69 -9.44
C GLY A 124 8.16 8.55 -9.31
N LEU A 125 7.27 8.20 -8.39
CA LEU A 125 6.02 8.90 -8.15
C LEU A 125 6.05 9.53 -6.77
N LEU A 126 5.95 10.86 -6.71
CA LEU A 126 5.86 11.58 -5.44
C LEU A 126 4.56 11.22 -4.71
N PRO A 127 4.60 11.12 -3.38
CA PRO A 127 3.39 11.02 -2.60
C PRO A 127 2.62 12.34 -2.70
N ARG A 128 1.36 12.25 -3.13
CA ARG A 128 0.51 13.44 -3.33
C ARG A 128 -0.86 13.25 -2.68
N TRP A 129 -1.45 14.34 -2.26
CA TRP A 129 -2.81 14.36 -1.77
C TRP A 129 -3.80 13.99 -2.89
N ASN A 130 -4.81 13.20 -2.55
CA ASN A 130 -5.92 12.83 -3.43
C ASN A 130 -5.46 12.28 -4.80
N THR A 131 -4.39 11.49 -4.79
CA THR A 131 -3.85 10.86 -5.99
C THR A 131 -3.97 9.35 -5.87
N LEU A 132 -4.58 8.71 -6.86
CA LEU A 132 -4.70 7.26 -6.96
C LEU A 132 -3.75 6.74 -8.03
N THR A 133 -2.91 5.79 -7.65
CA THR A 133 -1.98 5.10 -8.55
C THR A 133 -2.35 3.64 -8.59
N PHE A 134 -2.38 3.07 -9.80
CA PHE A 134 -2.50 1.63 -10.02
C PHE A 134 -1.29 1.09 -10.76
N PHE A 135 -0.87 -0.13 -10.42
CA PHE A 135 0.09 -0.89 -11.22
C PHE A 135 -0.20 -2.40 -11.12
N ARG A 136 0.08 -3.12 -12.18
CA ARG A 136 -0.16 -4.58 -12.24
C ARG A 136 0.73 -5.33 -11.25
N VAL A 137 0.25 -6.46 -10.74
CA VAL A 137 1.02 -7.42 -9.95
C VAL A 137 1.25 -8.66 -10.84
N PRO A 138 2.47 -9.24 -10.90
CA PRO A 138 3.68 -8.76 -10.23
C PRO A 138 4.32 -7.54 -10.93
N ARG A 139 4.95 -6.68 -10.16
CA ARG A 139 5.77 -5.56 -10.66
C ARG A 139 6.83 -5.21 -9.63
N LEU A 140 8.10 -5.21 -10.01
CA LEU A 140 9.18 -4.73 -9.15
C LEU A 140 8.95 -3.27 -8.76
N HIS A 141 8.89 -3.02 -7.45
CA HIS A 141 8.68 -1.69 -6.90
C HIS A 141 9.26 -1.55 -5.49
N SER A 142 9.41 -0.32 -5.06
CA SER A 142 9.89 0.02 -3.72
C SER A 142 9.35 1.39 -3.28
N VAL A 143 9.53 1.75 -2.01
CA VAL A 143 9.38 3.13 -1.55
C VAL A 143 10.74 3.63 -1.10
N ALA A 144 11.23 4.67 -1.76
CA ALA A 144 12.51 5.29 -1.43
C ALA A 144 12.54 5.71 0.04
N PRO A 145 13.69 5.63 0.73
CA PRO A 145 13.81 6.13 2.09
C PRO A 145 13.36 7.59 2.19
N VAL A 146 12.55 7.88 3.20
CA VAL A 146 12.21 9.26 3.53
C VAL A 146 13.46 9.94 4.11
N ALA A 147 13.85 11.08 3.54
CA ALA A 147 15.05 11.80 3.96
C ALA A 147 14.97 12.19 5.44
N ALA A 148 16.11 12.13 6.12
CA ALA A 148 16.20 12.44 7.56
C ALA A 148 15.77 13.88 7.90
N TYR A 149 15.85 14.78 6.91
CA TYR A 149 15.48 16.20 7.04
C TYR A 149 14.03 16.49 6.55
N ALA A 150 13.27 15.47 6.14
CA ALA A 150 11.87 15.67 5.80
C ALA A 150 11.07 16.11 7.02
N GLN A 151 10.25 17.14 6.86
CA GLN A 151 9.49 17.75 7.97
C GLN A 151 8.13 17.08 8.19
N TRP A 152 7.69 16.25 7.24
CA TRP A 152 6.41 15.56 7.27
C TRP A 152 6.57 14.07 7.03
N ALA A 153 5.55 13.32 7.39
CA ALA A 153 5.47 11.90 7.07
C ALA A 153 4.74 11.69 5.73
N ARG A 154 5.14 10.66 4.99
CA ARG A 154 4.38 10.16 3.85
C ARG A 154 3.21 9.34 4.36
N ILE A 155 2.00 9.69 3.96
CA ILE A 155 0.76 9.04 4.38
C ILE A 155 0.04 8.52 3.14
N SER A 156 -0.32 7.23 3.15
CA SER A 156 -1.11 6.64 2.08
C SER A 156 -1.96 5.47 2.58
N ILE A 157 -2.99 5.13 1.82
CA ILE A 157 -3.67 3.85 1.93
C ILE A 157 -3.26 3.05 0.71
N VAL A 158 -2.77 1.84 0.97
CA VAL A 158 -2.30 0.91 -0.06
C VAL A 158 -3.09 -0.39 0.02
N GLY A 159 -3.12 -1.13 -1.07
CA GLY A 159 -3.76 -2.44 -1.11
C GLY A 159 -3.74 -3.04 -2.51
N TRP A 160 -4.53 -4.08 -2.66
CA TRP A 160 -4.64 -4.81 -3.92
C TRP A 160 -6.09 -4.97 -4.34
N LEU A 161 -6.36 -4.80 -5.62
CA LEU A 161 -7.58 -5.30 -6.23
C LEU A 161 -7.41 -6.81 -6.42
N ARG A 162 -8.43 -7.58 -6.00
CA ARG A 162 -8.38 -9.03 -5.91
C ARG A 162 -9.64 -9.67 -6.51
N ASP A 163 -9.52 -10.94 -6.91
CA ASP A 163 -10.62 -11.75 -7.49
C ASP A 163 -11.18 -12.82 -6.54
N ASP A 164 -10.61 -12.95 -5.34
CA ASP A 164 -11.13 -13.85 -4.31
C ASP A 164 -12.40 -13.30 -3.63
N GLU A 165 -12.89 -14.01 -2.60
CA GLU A 165 -14.16 -13.68 -1.96
C GLU A 165 -14.26 -12.20 -1.53
N PRO A 166 -15.42 -11.55 -1.78
CA PRO A 166 -15.67 -10.19 -1.37
C PRO A 166 -15.39 -9.93 0.11
N LEU A 167 -15.03 -8.70 0.44
CA LEU A 167 -14.82 -8.32 1.83
C LEU A 167 -16.10 -8.53 2.63
N GLY A 168 -16.05 -9.37 3.66
CA GLY A 168 -17.18 -9.62 4.57
C GLY A 168 -17.57 -8.36 5.34
N ALA A 169 -18.86 -8.23 5.64
CA ALA A 169 -19.35 -7.18 6.52
C ALA A 169 -18.80 -7.34 7.95
N PRO A 170 -18.62 -6.24 8.70
CA PRO A 170 -18.21 -6.32 10.09
C PRO A 170 -19.30 -7.02 10.93
N PRO A 171 -18.94 -7.66 12.05
CA PRO A 171 -19.90 -8.32 12.92
C PRO A 171 -20.95 -7.29 13.39
N LYS A 172 -22.20 -7.73 13.43
CA LYS A 172 -23.29 -6.89 13.99
C LYS A 172 -22.99 -6.61 15.47
N ARG A 173 -23.20 -5.38 15.87
CA ARG A 173 -23.15 -5.03 17.30
C ARG A 173 -24.24 -5.81 18.04
N SER A 174 -23.84 -6.60 19.02
CA SER A 174 -24.73 -7.17 20.02
C SER A 174 -25.22 -6.08 20.98
#